data_bb1ab878a4de59e64db9dd92d71de939
#
_entry.id   bb1ab878a4de59e64db9dd92d71de939
#
_cell.length_a   1.000
_cell.length_b   1.000
_cell.length_c   1.000
_cell.angle_alpha   90.00
_cell.angle_beta   90.00
_cell.angle_gamma   90.00
#
_symmetry.space_group_name_H-M   'P 1'
#
loop_
_entity.id
_entity.type
_entity.pdbx_description
1 polymer ?
#
loop_
_entity_poly.entity_id
_entity_poly.type
_entity_poly.pdbx_seq_one_letter_code
_entity_poly.pdbx_strand_id
1 'polypeptide(L)'
;MTMETECVFDFETNGTEKGFRLPHQLAVVNLNDLEDLSVINNRLPSYDLPSPGALKATSTSWKKLMKGPSLYESIPQILESLDYDILWAYNAQYDSNVLTEALYTSGFFPYPHKMGDKVICDALPFISLAGKIYPETIKTPSEINGRRDQSLSSVFGNNFAKDESIIWHQADGDVKATAKLLNKIKFEQPDYWDKRTQMFSKFTRYKIS
;
A
#
# COMPACT_ATOMS: atom_id res chain seq x y z
N MET A 1 -26.79 9.08 0.73
CA MET A 1 -25.71 8.14 0.45
C MET A 1 -24.52 8.64 1.26
N THR A 2 -24.04 7.84 2.21
CA THR A 2 -22.75 8.09 2.85
C THR A 2 -21.68 7.89 1.79
N MET A 3 -20.78 8.85 1.61
CA MET A 3 -19.63 8.66 0.72
C MET A 3 -18.75 7.58 1.34
N GLU A 4 -18.37 6.58 0.53
CA GLU A 4 -17.40 5.56 0.93
C GLU A 4 -16.08 6.23 1.31
N THR A 5 -15.52 5.82 2.44
CA THR A 5 -14.21 6.31 2.88
C THR A 5 -13.12 5.47 2.25
N GLU A 6 -12.08 6.12 1.74
CA GLU A 6 -10.99 5.46 1.00
C GLU A 6 -9.62 5.87 1.53
N CYS A 7 -8.72 4.92 1.67
CA CYS A 7 -7.32 5.20 1.97
C CYS A 7 -6.37 4.42 1.07
N VAL A 8 -5.12 4.86 1.04
CA VAL A 8 -3.99 4.09 0.50
C VAL A 8 -3.13 3.64 1.65
N PHE A 9 -2.71 2.38 1.65
CA PHE A 9 -1.82 1.82 2.64
C PHE A 9 -0.67 1.05 2.02
N ASP A 10 0.43 0.93 2.75
CA ASP A 10 1.63 0.21 2.34
C ASP A 10 2.38 -0.32 3.57
N PHE A 11 2.97 -1.51 3.44
CA PHE A 11 3.77 -2.15 4.46
C PHE A 11 5.23 -2.29 4.04
N GLU A 12 6.14 -1.83 4.90
CA GLU A 12 7.54 -2.23 4.83
C GLU A 12 7.81 -3.43 5.76
N THR A 13 8.53 -4.40 5.24
CA THR A 13 8.76 -5.67 5.93
C THR A 13 10.24 -6.03 6.07
N ASN A 14 10.54 -7.03 6.90
CA ASN A 14 11.86 -7.59 7.08
C ASN A 14 12.40 -8.36 5.85
N GLY A 15 11.54 -8.67 4.87
CA GLY A 15 11.92 -9.41 3.67
C GLY A 15 10.74 -9.77 2.79
N THR A 16 10.99 -10.49 1.71
CA THR A 16 9.99 -10.87 0.70
C THR A 16 9.59 -12.35 0.76
N GLU A 17 10.22 -13.15 1.63
CA GLU A 17 9.96 -14.59 1.73
C GLU A 17 8.61 -14.87 2.39
N LYS A 18 7.82 -15.77 1.79
CA LYS A 18 6.53 -16.18 2.34
C LYS A 18 6.68 -16.83 3.71
N GLY A 19 5.80 -16.45 4.65
CA GLY A 19 5.76 -16.99 6.00
C GLY A 19 6.75 -16.36 6.98
N PHE A 20 7.52 -15.35 6.54
CA PHE A 20 8.49 -14.63 7.37
C PHE A 20 8.42 -13.10 7.14
N ARG A 21 7.32 -12.62 6.57
CA ARG A 21 7.14 -11.19 6.29
C ARG A 21 6.49 -10.50 7.48
N LEU A 22 7.31 -10.08 8.43
CA LEU A 22 6.81 -9.26 9.53
C LEU A 22 6.93 -7.79 9.16
N PRO A 23 5.83 -7.03 9.25
CA PRO A 23 5.86 -5.60 8.99
C PRO A 23 6.62 -4.88 10.11
N HIS A 24 7.46 -3.94 9.73
CA HIS A 24 8.11 -3.02 10.67
C HIS A 24 7.62 -1.58 10.51
N GLN A 25 6.94 -1.28 9.41
CA GLN A 25 6.29 0.00 9.20
C GLN A 25 4.98 -0.22 8.44
N LEU A 26 3.94 0.48 8.83
CA LEU A 26 2.71 0.72 8.07
C LEU A 26 2.57 2.21 7.87
N ALA A 27 2.24 2.63 6.66
CA ALA A 27 1.70 3.96 6.41
C ALA A 27 0.29 3.86 5.83
N VAL A 28 -0.56 4.80 6.22
CA VAL A 28 -1.93 4.93 5.71
C VAL A 28 -2.19 6.40 5.44
N VAL A 29 -2.65 6.73 4.26
CA VAL A 29 -3.05 8.09 3.89
C VAL A 29 -4.50 8.10 3.43
N ASN A 30 -5.28 9.06 3.93
CA ASN A 30 -6.65 9.30 3.47
C ASN A 30 -6.62 9.80 2.02
N LEU A 31 -7.35 9.13 1.11
CA LEU A 31 -7.35 9.50 -0.30
C LEU A 31 -7.99 10.86 -0.59
N ASN A 32 -8.86 11.34 0.30
CA ASN A 32 -9.49 12.65 0.17
C ASN A 32 -8.72 13.78 0.85
N ASP A 33 -7.76 13.43 1.73
CA ASP A 33 -6.92 14.38 2.45
C ASP A 33 -5.51 13.81 2.61
N LEU A 34 -4.60 14.18 1.72
CA LEU A 34 -3.24 13.65 1.69
C LEU A 34 -2.36 14.11 2.87
N GLU A 35 -2.82 15.08 3.66
CA GLU A 35 -2.17 15.50 4.90
C GLU A 35 -2.59 14.60 6.08
N ASP A 36 -3.72 13.90 5.98
CA ASP A 36 -4.16 12.90 6.93
C ASP A 36 -3.37 11.58 6.72
N LEU A 37 -2.13 11.60 7.18
CA LEU A 37 -1.15 10.51 7.07
C LEU A 37 -0.85 9.93 8.45
N SER A 38 -1.10 8.64 8.60
CA SER A 38 -0.71 7.84 9.77
C SER A 38 0.51 6.97 9.44
N VAL A 39 1.52 6.96 10.32
CA VAL A 39 2.69 6.08 10.20
C VAL A 39 2.91 5.33 11.51
N ILE A 40 2.83 4.01 11.44
CA ILE A 40 3.03 3.11 12.57
C ILE A 40 4.34 2.36 12.36
N ASN A 41 5.23 2.43 13.36
CA ASN A 41 6.48 1.69 13.35
C ASN A 41 6.48 0.66 14.47
N ASN A 42 6.76 -0.60 14.16
CA ASN A 42 6.92 -1.65 15.15
C ASN A 42 8.35 -2.21 15.14
N ARG A 43 8.76 -2.72 16.30
CA ARG A 43 10.03 -3.45 16.37
C ARG A 43 9.86 -4.86 15.82
N LEU A 44 10.88 -5.32 15.11
CA LEU A 44 10.99 -6.72 14.74
C LEU A 44 11.47 -7.57 15.93
N PRO A 45 11.05 -8.84 16.01
CA PRO A 45 11.60 -9.78 16.97
C PRO A 45 13.11 -9.96 16.77
N SER A 46 13.86 -10.16 17.85
CA SER A 46 15.32 -10.30 17.81
C SER A 46 15.82 -11.52 17.03
N TYR A 47 14.96 -12.52 16.83
CA TYR A 47 15.26 -13.72 16.04
C TYR A 47 14.95 -13.56 14.54
N ASP A 48 14.29 -12.49 14.15
CA ASP A 48 13.85 -12.25 12.78
C ASP A 48 14.66 -11.10 12.15
N LEU A 49 15.85 -11.49 11.70
CA LEU A 49 16.82 -10.56 11.15
C LEU A 49 16.46 -10.18 9.72
N PRO A 50 16.19 -8.87 9.40
CA PRO A 50 16.02 -8.47 8.02
C PRO A 50 17.26 -8.78 7.21
N SER A 51 17.04 -9.18 5.97
CA SER A 51 18.14 -9.39 5.04
C SER A 51 18.91 -8.08 4.82
N PRO A 52 20.22 -8.13 4.53
CA PRO A 52 20.99 -6.95 4.17
C PRO A 52 20.38 -6.18 2.98
N GLY A 53 19.72 -6.90 2.07
CA GLY A 53 18.98 -6.31 0.95
C GLY A 53 17.78 -5.51 1.41
N ALA A 54 16.97 -6.02 2.35
CA ALA A 54 15.82 -5.31 2.92
C ALA A 54 16.28 -4.03 3.65
N LEU A 55 17.32 -4.10 4.48
CA LEU A 55 17.87 -2.92 5.16
C LEU A 55 18.32 -1.84 4.18
N LYS A 56 18.94 -2.24 3.07
CA LYS A 56 19.38 -1.31 2.03
C LYS A 56 18.19 -0.72 1.26
N ALA A 57 17.21 -1.53 0.90
CA ALA A 57 16.03 -1.10 0.15
C ALA A 57 15.21 -0.08 0.94
N THR A 58 14.94 -0.34 2.21
CA THR A 58 14.14 0.54 3.08
C THR A 58 14.94 1.68 3.71
N SER A 59 16.22 1.83 3.37
CA SER A 59 17.12 2.85 3.95
C SER A 59 17.05 2.89 5.49
N THR A 60 16.83 1.73 6.12
CA THR A 60 16.66 1.60 7.57
C THR A 60 17.88 0.95 8.23
N SER A 61 17.92 0.95 9.54
CA SER A 61 19.00 0.35 10.33
C SER A 61 18.45 -0.57 11.41
N TRP A 62 19.24 -1.57 11.79
CA TRP A 62 18.97 -2.44 12.92
C TRP A 62 18.52 -1.70 14.16
N LYS A 63 19.23 -0.62 14.50
CA LYS A 63 18.94 0.18 15.68
C LYS A 63 17.52 0.79 15.62
N LYS A 64 17.05 1.14 14.42
CA LYS A 64 15.70 1.66 14.20
C LYS A 64 14.67 0.56 14.33
N LEU A 65 14.93 -0.61 13.72
CA LEU A 65 14.01 -1.76 13.70
C LEU A 65 13.83 -2.44 15.07
N MET A 66 14.75 -2.25 16.00
CA MET A 66 14.65 -2.78 17.37
C MET A 66 13.93 -1.84 18.33
N LYS A 67 13.47 -0.67 17.85
CA LYS A 67 12.75 0.32 18.66
C LYS A 67 11.25 0.27 18.37
N GLY A 68 10.49 0.75 19.35
CA GLY A 68 9.04 0.85 19.24
C GLY A 68 8.29 -0.32 19.91
N PRO A 69 6.97 -0.33 19.80
CA PRO A 69 6.12 -1.40 20.30
C PRO A 69 6.36 -2.68 19.49
N SER A 70 6.06 -3.82 20.08
CA SER A 70 6.00 -5.10 19.35
C SER A 70 4.83 -5.08 18.36
N LEU A 71 4.87 -5.98 17.38
CA LEU A 71 3.76 -6.13 16.44
C LEU A 71 2.44 -6.39 17.16
N TYR A 72 2.44 -7.26 18.17
CA TYR A 72 1.26 -7.55 19.00
C TYR A 72 0.66 -6.28 19.63
N GLU A 73 1.50 -5.41 20.19
CA GLU A 73 1.08 -4.14 20.79
C GLU A 73 0.57 -3.13 19.74
N SER A 74 1.04 -3.23 18.49
CA SER A 74 0.67 -2.33 17.39
C SER A 74 -0.60 -2.73 16.66
N ILE A 75 -1.03 -4.00 16.71
CA ILE A 75 -2.20 -4.49 15.95
C ILE A 75 -3.47 -3.64 16.18
N PRO A 76 -3.85 -3.25 17.39
CA PRO A 76 -5.04 -2.41 17.58
C PRO A 76 -4.96 -1.10 16.80
N GLN A 77 -3.80 -0.44 16.82
CA GLN A 77 -3.57 0.81 16.09
C GLN A 77 -3.53 0.58 14.57
N ILE A 78 -2.96 -0.53 14.11
CA ILE A 78 -2.98 -0.93 12.70
C ILE A 78 -4.42 -1.09 12.21
N LEU A 79 -5.25 -1.80 12.96
CA LEU A 79 -6.66 -2.03 12.61
C LEU A 79 -7.48 -0.73 12.62
N GLU A 80 -7.21 0.17 13.56
CA GLU A 80 -7.85 1.49 13.62
C GLU A 80 -7.45 2.36 12.42
N SER A 81 -6.16 2.36 12.06
CA SER A 81 -5.66 3.12 10.90
C SER A 81 -6.19 2.61 9.56
N LEU A 82 -6.63 1.36 9.50
CA LEU A 82 -7.23 0.74 8.31
C LEU A 82 -8.77 0.75 8.36
N ASP A 83 -9.40 1.57 9.23
CA ASP A 83 -10.87 1.62 9.36
C ASP A 83 -11.51 2.50 8.27
N TYR A 84 -11.33 2.13 7.01
CA TYR A 84 -11.92 2.71 5.81
C TYR A 84 -12.74 1.64 5.07
N ASP A 85 -13.71 2.06 4.25
CA ASP A 85 -14.54 1.13 3.45
C ASP A 85 -13.73 0.48 2.33
N ILE A 86 -12.85 1.26 1.68
CA ILE A 86 -12.01 0.84 0.57
C ILE A 86 -10.54 1.12 0.90
N LEU A 87 -9.73 0.07 0.81
CA LEU A 87 -8.29 0.09 1.05
C LEU A 87 -7.56 -0.10 -0.29
N TRP A 88 -6.72 0.85 -0.69
CA TRP A 88 -5.89 0.76 -1.88
C TRP A 88 -4.44 0.45 -1.50
N ALA A 89 -3.80 -0.45 -2.22
CA ALA A 89 -2.35 -0.66 -2.14
C ALA A 89 -1.76 -0.84 -3.54
N TYR A 90 -0.50 -0.42 -3.73
CA TYR A 90 0.22 -0.65 -4.98
C TYR A 90 0.80 -2.06 -4.97
N ASN A 91 0.21 -3.00 -5.71
CA ASN A 91 0.44 -4.44 -5.58
C ASN A 91 -0.19 -5.06 -4.32
N ALA A 92 -1.48 -4.84 -4.16
CA ALA A 92 -2.27 -5.18 -2.97
C ALA A 92 -2.20 -6.65 -2.51
N GLN A 93 -1.79 -7.58 -3.38
CA GLN A 93 -1.54 -8.96 -2.99
C GLN A 93 -0.45 -9.07 -1.92
N TYR A 94 0.62 -8.28 -2.07
CA TYR A 94 1.71 -8.30 -1.12
C TYR A 94 1.25 -7.79 0.24
N ASP A 95 0.65 -6.62 0.28
CA ASP A 95 0.23 -5.95 1.51
C ASP A 95 -0.88 -6.71 2.25
N SER A 96 -1.83 -7.28 1.52
CA SER A 96 -2.88 -8.11 2.11
C SER A 96 -2.32 -9.40 2.74
N ASN A 97 -1.30 -10.00 2.12
CA ASN A 97 -0.62 -11.16 2.71
C ASN A 97 0.16 -10.76 3.97
N VAL A 98 0.87 -9.61 3.94
CA VAL A 98 1.59 -9.10 5.11
C VAL A 98 0.64 -8.85 6.27
N LEU A 99 -0.49 -8.19 6.02
CA LEU A 99 -1.52 -7.95 7.04
C LEU A 99 -2.07 -9.27 7.60
N THR A 100 -2.36 -10.24 6.73
CA THR A 100 -2.84 -11.57 7.13
C THR A 100 -1.82 -12.28 8.03
N GLU A 101 -0.55 -12.30 7.62
CA GLU A 101 0.54 -12.92 8.39
C GLU A 101 0.75 -12.20 9.75
N ALA A 102 0.65 -10.87 9.77
CA ALA A 102 0.77 -10.07 10.98
C ALA A 102 -0.34 -10.38 11.99
N LEU A 103 -1.59 -10.45 11.54
CA LEU A 103 -2.74 -10.78 12.38
C LEU A 103 -2.64 -12.21 12.92
N TYR A 104 -2.28 -13.17 12.08
CA TYR A 104 -2.10 -14.56 12.48
C TYR A 104 -1.00 -14.72 13.53
N THR A 105 0.19 -14.16 13.24
CA THR A 105 1.37 -14.25 14.13
C THR A 105 1.12 -13.57 15.48
N SER A 106 0.29 -12.53 15.51
CA SER A 106 -0.09 -11.82 16.74
C SER A 106 -1.26 -12.44 17.49
N GLY A 107 -1.79 -13.58 17.03
CA GLY A 107 -2.90 -14.28 17.70
C GLY A 107 -4.27 -13.59 17.55
N PHE A 108 -4.39 -12.64 16.64
CA PHE A 108 -5.67 -11.98 16.31
C PHE A 108 -6.47 -12.76 15.28
N PHE A 109 -6.56 -14.08 15.49
CA PHE A 109 -7.33 -14.98 14.63
C PHE A 109 -8.44 -15.66 15.46
N PRO A 110 -9.69 -15.82 14.97
CA PRO A 110 -10.24 -15.32 13.71
C PRO A 110 -10.30 -13.80 13.67
N TYR A 111 -10.22 -13.25 12.46
CA TYR A 111 -10.15 -11.80 12.25
C TYR A 111 -11.24 -11.03 12.98
N PRO A 112 -10.95 -9.81 13.49
CA PRO A 112 -11.98 -8.90 13.93
C PRO A 112 -13.03 -8.76 12.82
N HIS A 113 -14.31 -8.91 13.14
CA HIS A 113 -15.42 -8.82 12.18
C HIS A 113 -15.32 -7.60 11.24
N LYS A 114 -14.74 -6.50 11.72
CA LYS A 114 -14.54 -5.27 10.94
C LYS A 114 -13.62 -5.41 9.72
N MET A 115 -12.68 -6.36 9.71
CA MET A 115 -11.74 -6.52 8.58
C MET A 115 -12.29 -7.43 7.47
N GLY A 116 -13.19 -8.36 7.81
CA GLY A 116 -13.76 -9.31 6.84
C GLY A 116 -14.63 -8.67 5.76
N ASP A 117 -15.17 -7.49 6.04
CA ASP A 117 -16.06 -6.77 5.12
C ASP A 117 -15.33 -5.70 4.28
N LYS A 118 -14.04 -5.45 4.55
CA LYS A 118 -13.27 -4.43 3.83
C LYS A 118 -12.84 -4.92 2.46
N VAL A 119 -12.83 -3.99 1.51
CA VAL A 119 -12.40 -4.24 0.13
C VAL A 119 -10.99 -3.72 -0.05
N ILE A 120 -10.03 -4.61 -0.30
CA ILE A 120 -8.67 -4.22 -0.68
C ILE A 120 -8.56 -4.23 -2.20
N CYS A 121 -8.17 -3.10 -2.76
CA CYS A 121 -8.07 -2.85 -4.19
C CYS A 121 -6.62 -2.71 -4.61
N ASP A 122 -6.27 -3.35 -5.73
CA ASP A 122 -4.94 -3.22 -6.33
C ASP A 122 -4.89 -1.96 -7.21
N ALA A 123 -4.09 -0.97 -6.79
CA ALA A 123 -3.93 0.26 -7.54
C ALA A 123 -3.14 0.07 -8.84
N LEU A 124 -2.20 -0.88 -8.89
CA LEU A 124 -1.35 -1.10 -10.08
C LEU A 124 -2.17 -1.44 -11.34
N PRO A 125 -3.04 -2.49 -11.37
CA PRO A 125 -3.84 -2.77 -12.55
C PRO A 125 -4.86 -1.67 -12.86
N PHE A 126 -5.39 -0.98 -11.84
CA PHE A 126 -6.32 0.14 -12.04
C PHE A 126 -5.63 1.31 -12.75
N ILE A 127 -4.46 1.75 -12.26
CA ILE A 127 -3.64 2.81 -12.86
C ILE A 127 -3.17 2.40 -14.26
N SER A 128 -2.73 1.15 -14.44
CA SER A 128 -2.28 0.64 -15.74
C SER A 128 -3.39 0.64 -16.78
N LEU A 129 -4.63 0.31 -16.40
CA LEU A 129 -5.78 0.35 -17.30
C LEU A 129 -6.17 1.79 -17.61
N ALA A 130 -6.17 2.70 -16.62
CA ALA A 130 -6.38 4.12 -16.85
C ALA A 130 -5.38 4.68 -17.87
N GLY A 131 -4.10 4.35 -17.74
CA GLY A 131 -3.07 4.78 -18.69
C GLY A 131 -3.21 4.20 -20.11
N LYS A 132 -3.87 3.05 -20.27
CA LYS A 132 -4.22 2.51 -21.61
C LYS A 132 -5.38 3.23 -22.26
N ILE A 133 -6.37 3.64 -21.48
CA ILE A 133 -7.60 4.29 -21.96
C ILE A 133 -7.39 5.80 -22.09
N TYR A 134 -6.68 6.41 -21.17
CA TYR A 134 -6.45 7.85 -21.05
C TYR A 134 -4.94 8.14 -20.95
N PRO A 135 -4.18 7.94 -22.03
CA PRO A 135 -2.71 8.12 -22.00
C PRO A 135 -2.27 9.56 -21.76
N GLU A 136 -3.16 10.55 -21.97
CA GLU A 136 -2.96 11.95 -21.63
C GLU A 136 -3.02 12.20 -20.11
N THR A 137 -3.86 11.44 -19.39
CA THR A 137 -3.99 11.53 -17.93
C THR A 137 -2.89 10.75 -17.22
N ILE A 138 -2.68 9.49 -17.58
CA ILE A 138 -1.66 8.62 -16.97
C ILE A 138 -0.69 8.13 -18.04
N LYS A 139 0.54 8.59 -17.94
CA LYS A 139 1.65 8.13 -18.78
C LYS A 139 2.24 6.86 -18.16
N THR A 140 2.06 5.73 -18.82
CA THR A 140 2.72 4.48 -18.43
C THR A 140 4.14 4.43 -19.01
N PRO A 141 5.10 3.81 -18.30
CA PRO A 141 6.46 3.65 -18.81
C PRO A 141 6.50 2.98 -20.17
N SER A 142 7.44 3.41 -21.02
CA SER A 142 7.68 2.79 -22.31
C SER A 142 8.11 1.34 -22.12
N GLU A 143 7.71 0.49 -23.06
CA GLU A 143 8.16 -0.89 -23.08
C GLU A 143 9.65 -0.96 -23.49
N ILE A 144 10.47 -1.53 -22.61
CA ILE A 144 11.89 -1.76 -22.88
C ILE A 144 12.11 -3.27 -22.93
N ASN A 145 12.65 -3.78 -24.04
CA ASN A 145 12.88 -5.22 -24.28
C ASN A 145 11.65 -6.09 -24.06
N GLY A 146 10.47 -5.65 -24.51
CA GLY A 146 9.22 -6.39 -24.37
C GLY A 146 8.63 -6.40 -22.95
N ARG A 147 9.18 -5.62 -22.02
CA ARG A 147 8.68 -5.48 -20.65
C ARG A 147 8.49 -4.01 -20.30
N ARG A 148 7.36 -3.71 -19.65
CA ARG A 148 7.13 -2.40 -19.05
C ARG A 148 7.61 -2.42 -17.60
N ASP A 149 8.38 -1.40 -17.23
CA ASP A 149 8.68 -1.17 -15.83
C ASP A 149 7.43 -0.56 -15.16
N GLN A 150 6.70 -1.40 -14.44
CA GLN A 150 5.50 -1.01 -13.71
C GLN A 150 5.78 -0.72 -12.22
N SER A 151 7.05 -0.50 -11.86
CA SER A 151 7.37 -0.06 -10.50
C SER A 151 6.69 1.28 -10.19
N LEU A 152 6.29 1.48 -8.93
CA LEU A 152 5.62 2.71 -8.52
C LEU A 152 6.46 3.94 -8.85
N SER A 153 7.77 3.89 -8.61
CA SER A 153 8.69 4.99 -8.90
C SER A 153 8.74 5.36 -10.39
N SER A 154 8.73 4.36 -11.28
CA SER A 154 8.74 4.59 -12.74
C SER A 154 7.41 5.17 -13.22
N VAL A 155 6.27 4.64 -12.75
CA VAL A 155 4.95 5.17 -13.11
C VAL A 155 4.79 6.59 -12.56
N PHE A 156 5.17 6.83 -11.30
CA PHE A 156 5.09 8.16 -10.70
C PHE A 156 5.97 9.17 -11.45
N GLY A 157 7.23 8.84 -11.73
CA GLY A 157 8.18 9.70 -12.43
C GLY A 157 7.76 10.12 -13.84
N ASN A 158 6.92 9.30 -14.53
CA ASN A 158 6.34 9.68 -15.81
C ASN A 158 5.18 10.68 -15.71
N ASN A 159 4.57 10.82 -14.54
CA ASN A 159 3.35 11.61 -14.34
C ASN A 159 3.54 12.87 -13.51
N PHE A 160 4.59 12.92 -12.70
CA PHE A 160 4.88 14.03 -11.80
C PHE A 160 6.34 14.46 -11.91
N ALA A 161 6.61 15.72 -11.67
CA ALA A 161 7.96 16.20 -11.43
C ALA A 161 8.54 15.56 -10.16
N LYS A 162 9.89 15.59 -10.04
CA LYS A 162 10.56 15.09 -8.83
C LYS A 162 9.93 15.75 -7.58
N ASP A 163 9.48 14.92 -6.67
CA ASP A 163 8.92 15.34 -5.39
C ASP A 163 9.86 14.88 -4.28
N GLU A 164 10.52 15.83 -3.63
CA GLU A 164 11.51 15.55 -2.59
C GLU A 164 10.88 15.06 -1.29
N SER A 165 9.56 15.19 -1.11
CA SER A 165 8.82 14.64 0.02
C SER A 165 8.58 13.14 -0.10
N ILE A 166 8.81 12.54 -1.28
CA ILE A 166 8.65 11.11 -1.53
C ILE A 166 10.01 10.43 -1.39
N ILE A 167 10.15 9.66 -0.33
CA ILE A 167 11.32 8.80 -0.10
C ILE A 167 10.91 7.38 -0.46
N TRP A 168 11.43 6.90 -1.58
CA TRP A 168 11.13 5.56 -2.08
C TRP A 168 11.55 4.44 -1.11
N HIS A 169 10.75 3.38 -1.08
CA HIS A 169 10.93 2.26 -0.15
C HIS A 169 10.86 2.67 1.32
N GLN A 170 10.04 3.67 1.59
CA GLN A 170 9.47 3.97 2.89
C GLN A 170 7.95 4.04 2.72
N ALA A 171 7.21 3.37 3.58
CA ALA A 171 5.77 3.23 3.41
C ALA A 171 5.05 4.58 3.25
N ASP A 172 5.50 5.62 3.97
CA ASP A 172 4.92 6.97 3.87
C ASP A 172 5.18 7.64 2.50
N GLY A 173 6.33 7.38 1.86
CA GLY A 173 6.62 7.83 0.50
C GLY A 173 5.75 7.10 -0.53
N ASP A 174 5.66 5.78 -0.42
CA ASP A 174 4.99 4.92 -1.39
C ASP A 174 3.45 5.11 -1.33
N VAL A 175 2.84 5.29 -0.15
CA VAL A 175 1.40 5.65 -0.06
C VAL A 175 1.09 7.01 -0.66
N LYS A 176 1.96 8.03 -0.44
CA LYS A 176 1.78 9.37 -1.04
C LYS A 176 1.86 9.32 -2.55
N ALA A 177 2.83 8.59 -3.09
CA ALA A 177 2.98 8.43 -4.54
C ALA A 177 1.75 7.75 -5.16
N THR A 178 1.29 6.66 -4.56
CA THR A 178 0.10 5.91 -5.01
C THR A 178 -1.15 6.79 -4.92
N ALA A 179 -1.35 7.49 -3.81
CA ALA A 179 -2.51 8.37 -3.62
C ALA A 179 -2.54 9.52 -4.62
N LYS A 180 -1.38 10.14 -4.95
CA LYS A 180 -1.30 11.18 -5.98
C LYS A 180 -1.68 10.65 -7.36
N LEU A 181 -1.26 9.44 -7.72
CA LEU A 181 -1.65 8.80 -8.99
C LEU A 181 -3.16 8.52 -9.04
N LEU A 182 -3.73 7.98 -7.96
CA LEU A 182 -5.17 7.73 -7.88
C LEU A 182 -5.98 9.02 -7.92
N ASN A 183 -5.56 10.06 -7.19
CA ASN A 183 -6.22 11.36 -7.21
C ASN A 183 -6.13 12.04 -8.57
N LYS A 184 -5.03 11.92 -9.30
CA LYS A 184 -4.94 12.41 -10.67
C LYS A 184 -6.00 11.78 -11.57
N ILE A 185 -6.21 10.45 -11.47
CA ILE A 185 -7.27 9.76 -12.21
C ILE A 185 -8.65 10.24 -11.75
N LYS A 186 -8.86 10.34 -10.44
CA LYS A 186 -10.14 10.79 -9.85
C LYS A 186 -10.56 12.16 -10.34
N PHE A 187 -9.63 13.11 -10.39
CA PHE A 187 -9.93 14.50 -10.81
C PHE A 187 -10.01 14.66 -12.32
N GLU A 188 -9.14 14.02 -13.09
CA GLU A 188 -9.08 14.20 -14.53
C GLU A 188 -10.04 13.28 -15.30
N GLN A 189 -10.45 12.14 -14.70
CA GLN A 189 -11.32 11.13 -15.30
C GLN A 189 -12.42 10.68 -14.33
N PRO A 190 -13.32 11.59 -13.88
CA PRO A 190 -14.33 11.27 -12.88
C PRO A 190 -15.27 10.13 -13.31
N ASP A 191 -15.69 10.08 -14.58
CA ASP A 191 -16.53 9.00 -15.09
C ASP A 191 -15.87 7.62 -15.04
N TYR A 192 -14.54 7.57 -15.18
CA TYR A 192 -13.76 6.34 -15.01
C TYR A 192 -13.67 5.98 -13.52
N TRP A 193 -13.41 6.97 -12.68
CA TRP A 193 -13.37 6.79 -11.23
C TRP A 193 -14.68 6.28 -10.67
N ASP A 194 -15.82 6.85 -11.09
CA ASP A 194 -17.15 6.47 -10.60
C ASP A 194 -17.52 5.01 -10.97
N LYS A 195 -16.94 4.49 -12.05
CA LYS A 195 -17.10 3.09 -12.45
C LYS A 195 -16.17 2.12 -11.70
N ARG A 196 -15.28 2.60 -10.82
CA ARG A 196 -14.28 1.77 -10.12
C ARG A 196 -14.91 0.61 -9.36
N THR A 197 -16.05 0.84 -8.70
CA THR A 197 -16.74 -0.21 -7.94
C THR A 197 -17.29 -1.33 -8.83
N GLN A 198 -17.73 -1.02 -10.05
CA GLN A 198 -18.12 -2.00 -11.07
C GLN A 198 -16.90 -2.74 -11.63
N MET A 199 -15.74 -2.08 -11.63
CA MET A 199 -14.49 -2.62 -12.11
C MET A 199 -13.77 -3.49 -11.07
N PHE A 200 -14.10 -3.38 -9.79
CA PHE A 200 -13.54 -4.22 -8.73
C PHE A 200 -13.77 -5.72 -8.92
N SER A 201 -14.79 -6.11 -9.73
CA SER A 201 -14.93 -7.50 -10.16
C SER A 201 -13.83 -7.95 -11.14
N LYS A 202 -13.18 -6.99 -11.82
CA LYS A 202 -12.10 -7.22 -12.80
C LYS A 202 -10.71 -7.03 -12.19
N PHE A 203 -10.60 -6.22 -11.11
CA PHE A 203 -9.37 -6.06 -10.34
C PHE A 203 -9.42 -7.03 -9.17
N THR A 204 -8.30 -7.69 -8.92
CA THR A 204 -8.21 -8.73 -7.89
C THR A 204 -8.68 -8.16 -6.56
N ARG A 205 -9.79 -8.68 -6.04
CA ARG A 205 -10.26 -8.39 -4.69
C ARG A 205 -9.56 -9.36 -3.76
N TYR A 206 -8.78 -8.83 -2.85
CA TYR A 206 -8.28 -9.62 -1.75
C TYR A 206 -9.28 -9.48 -0.60
N LYS A 207 -9.94 -10.58 -0.24
CA LYS A 207 -10.62 -10.66 1.05
C LYS A 207 -9.60 -11.16 2.04
N ILE A 208 -9.50 -10.48 3.16
CA ILE A 208 -8.84 -11.02 4.34
C ILE A 208 -9.78 -12.12 4.85
N SER A 209 -9.49 -13.36 4.53
CA SER A 209 -10.30 -14.53 4.89
C SER A 209 -9.64 -15.32 6.01
#